data_a6956b8bc9bc9801fe82ad32dc013558
#
_entry.id   a6956b8bc9bc9801fe82ad32dc013558
#
_cell.length_a   1.000
_cell.length_b   1.000
_cell.length_c   1.000
_cell.angle_alpha   90.00
_cell.angle_beta   90.00
_cell.angle_gamma   90.00
#
_symmetry.space_group_name_H-M   'P 1'
#
loop_
_entity.id
_entity.type
_entity.pdbx_description
1 polymer ?
#
loop_
_entity_poly.entity_id
_entity_poly.type
_entity_poly.pdbx_seq_one_letter_code
_entity_poly.pdbx_strand_id
1 'polypeptide(L)' 'MATTIAPRYRVRPGVLDHIMRTRRLTSDDQLAAALGTTIDRLGDMRAGAPITARMALHIATLQGDGDFIAGYCEPIAA' A
#
# COMPACT_ATOMS: atom_id res chain seq x y z
N MET A 1 31.71 1.31 -3.45
CA MET A 1 30.57 2.19 -3.18
C MET A 1 29.31 1.36 -2.96
N ALA A 2 28.69 1.57 -1.84
CA ALA A 2 27.48 0.80 -1.52
C ALA A 2 26.31 1.35 -2.30
N THR A 3 25.59 0.48 -2.98
CA THR A 3 24.32 0.86 -3.61
C THR A 3 23.24 0.74 -2.55
N THR A 4 22.60 1.86 -2.25
CA THR A 4 21.47 1.83 -1.33
C THR A 4 20.23 1.38 -2.10
N ILE A 5 19.71 0.22 -1.72
CA ILE A 5 18.46 -0.27 -2.28
C ILE A 5 17.35 0.19 -1.35
N ALA A 6 16.43 0.98 -1.88
CA ALA A 6 15.29 1.43 -1.11
C ALA A 6 14.45 0.22 -0.68
N PRO A 7 13.97 0.18 0.58
CA PRO A 7 13.10 -0.91 1.02
C PRO A 7 11.86 -0.99 0.15
N ARG A 8 11.46 -2.22 -0.17
CA ARG A 8 10.24 -2.48 -0.90
C ARG A 8 9.31 -3.32 -0.07
N TYR A 9 8.03 -3.13 -0.32
CA TYR A 9 6.97 -3.77 0.44
C TYR A 9 5.97 -4.38 -0.52
N ARG A 10 5.12 -5.23 0.01
CA ARG A 10 3.97 -5.80 -0.67
C ARG A 10 2.76 -5.60 0.22
N VAL A 11 1.64 -5.19 -0.37
CA VAL A 11 0.40 -5.04 0.40
C VAL A 11 -0.07 -6.43 0.82
N ARG A 12 -0.40 -6.60 2.11
CA ARG A 12 -0.93 -7.87 2.60
C ARG A 12 -2.29 -8.14 1.99
N PRO A 13 -2.63 -9.42 1.72
CA PRO A 13 -3.94 -9.75 1.17
C PRO A 13 -5.08 -9.18 2.01
N GLY A 14 -6.07 -8.60 1.33
CA GLY A 14 -7.26 -8.06 1.99
C GLY A 14 -7.13 -6.66 2.55
N VAL A 15 -5.92 -6.10 2.61
CA VAL A 15 -5.71 -4.76 3.19
C VAL A 15 -6.43 -3.68 2.39
N LEU A 16 -6.32 -3.71 1.05
CA LEU A 16 -6.95 -2.69 0.22
C LEU A 16 -8.48 -2.74 0.35
N ASP A 17 -9.06 -3.93 0.43
CA ASP A 17 -10.49 -4.07 0.64
C ASP A 17 -10.90 -3.60 2.03
N HIS A 18 -10.06 -3.84 3.02
CA HIS A 18 -10.28 -3.35 4.37
C HIS A 18 -10.30 -1.82 4.41
N ILE A 19 -9.37 -1.18 3.70
CA ILE A 19 -9.35 0.28 3.58
C ILE A 19 -10.65 0.78 2.96
N MET A 20 -11.11 0.14 1.89
CA MET A 20 -12.36 0.53 1.24
C MET A 20 -13.53 0.47 2.21
N ARG A 21 -13.61 -0.58 3.02
CA ARG A 21 -14.68 -0.73 4.01
C ARG A 21 -14.59 0.32 5.11
N THR A 22 -13.40 0.53 5.66
CA THR A 22 -13.23 1.44 6.79
C THR A 22 -13.37 2.91 6.39
N ARG A 23 -13.03 3.24 5.15
CA ARG A 23 -13.14 4.59 4.62
C ARG A 23 -14.40 4.82 3.80
N ARG A 24 -15.26 3.80 3.71
CA ARG A 24 -16.52 3.85 2.95
C ARG A 24 -16.32 4.23 1.50
N LEU A 25 -15.26 3.70 0.90
CA LEU A 25 -14.98 3.90 -0.51
C LEU A 25 -15.76 2.86 -1.30
N THR A 26 -16.41 3.30 -2.37
CA THR A 26 -17.31 2.43 -3.14
C THR A 26 -16.72 1.99 -4.47
N SER A 27 -15.56 2.50 -4.85
CA SER A 27 -14.92 2.15 -6.12
C SER A 27 -13.42 2.18 -6.02
N ASP A 28 -12.76 1.49 -6.95
CA ASP A 28 -11.30 1.52 -7.05
C ASP A 28 -10.80 2.90 -7.45
N ASP A 29 -11.58 3.69 -8.19
CA ASP A 29 -11.24 5.08 -8.50
C ASP A 29 -11.04 5.88 -7.22
N GLN A 30 -11.95 5.73 -6.27
CA GLN A 30 -11.85 6.43 -4.99
C GLN A 30 -10.65 5.96 -4.19
N LEU A 31 -10.38 4.66 -4.19
CA LEU A 31 -9.23 4.12 -3.47
C LEU A 31 -7.91 4.61 -4.09
N ALA A 32 -7.82 4.59 -5.42
CA ALA A 32 -6.63 5.07 -6.11
C ALA A 32 -6.38 6.54 -5.79
N ALA A 33 -7.44 7.37 -5.81
CA ALA A 33 -7.34 8.78 -5.45
C ALA A 33 -6.87 8.97 -4.01
N ALA A 34 -7.41 8.19 -3.08
CA ALA A 34 -7.03 8.27 -1.67
C ALA A 34 -5.56 7.90 -1.45
N LEU A 35 -5.04 6.98 -2.26
CA LEU A 35 -3.65 6.55 -2.17
C LEU A 35 -2.71 7.37 -3.06
N GLY A 36 -3.25 8.28 -3.87
CA GLY A 36 -2.44 9.07 -4.78
C GLY A 36 -1.84 8.26 -5.92
N THR A 37 -2.56 7.25 -6.39
CA THR A 37 -2.08 6.36 -7.44
C THR A 37 -3.13 6.20 -8.55
N THR A 38 -2.88 5.35 -9.52
CA THR A 38 -3.79 5.06 -10.62
C THR A 38 -4.49 3.72 -10.41
N ILE A 39 -5.59 3.50 -11.16
CA ILE A 39 -6.31 2.22 -11.10
C ILE A 39 -5.40 1.06 -11.54
N ASP A 40 -4.59 1.28 -12.57
CA ASP A 40 -3.68 0.24 -13.06
C ASP A 40 -2.66 -0.16 -12.00
N ARG A 41 -2.09 0.82 -11.31
CA ARG A 41 -1.15 0.58 -10.21
C ARG A 41 -1.85 -0.12 -9.05
N LEU A 42 -3.08 0.28 -8.76
CA LEU A 42 -3.85 -0.35 -7.71
C LEU A 42 -4.08 -1.84 -7.99
N GLY A 43 -4.38 -2.19 -9.24
CA GLY A 43 -4.51 -3.58 -9.66
C GLY A 43 -3.23 -4.37 -9.45
N ASP A 44 -2.09 -3.76 -9.79
CA ASP A 44 -0.79 -4.38 -9.56
C ASP A 44 -0.54 -4.60 -8.06
N MET A 45 -0.90 -3.62 -7.23
CA MET A 45 -0.74 -3.73 -5.78
C MET A 45 -1.60 -4.86 -5.21
N ARG A 46 -2.82 -5.03 -5.71
CA ARG A 46 -3.69 -6.15 -5.31
C ARG A 46 -3.09 -7.49 -5.69
N ALA A 47 -2.36 -7.54 -6.80
CA ALA A 47 -1.71 -8.76 -7.29
C ALA A 47 -0.40 -9.06 -6.57
N GLY A 48 0.04 -8.19 -5.66
CA GLY A 48 1.25 -8.40 -4.88
C GLY A 48 2.50 -7.76 -5.46
N ALA A 49 2.34 -6.82 -6.40
CA ALA A 49 3.49 -6.11 -6.95
C ALA A 49 4.20 -5.29 -5.88
N PRO A 50 5.53 -5.12 -5.99
CA PRO A 50 6.28 -4.33 -5.02
C PRO A 50 5.81 -2.88 -5.00
N ILE A 51 5.77 -2.29 -3.81
CA ILE A 51 5.49 -0.88 -3.60
C ILE A 51 6.64 -0.24 -2.84
N THR A 52 6.72 1.09 -2.92
CA THR A 52 7.77 1.83 -2.21
C THR A 52 7.45 1.93 -0.72
N ALA A 53 8.49 2.22 0.08
CA ALA A 53 8.28 2.49 1.50
C ALA A 53 7.35 3.68 1.73
N ARG A 54 7.40 4.68 0.85
CA ARG A 54 6.49 5.83 0.92
C ARG A 54 5.04 5.40 0.76
N MET A 55 4.74 4.55 -0.21
CA MET A 55 3.38 4.04 -0.41
C MET A 55 2.94 3.19 0.77
N ALA A 56 3.82 2.33 1.30
CA ALA A 56 3.51 1.51 2.47
C ALA A 56 3.17 2.40 3.68
N LEU A 57 3.94 3.46 3.89
CA LEU A 57 3.67 4.42 4.96
C LEU A 57 2.34 5.13 4.72
N HIS A 58 2.03 5.49 3.49
CA HIS A 58 0.78 6.16 3.15
C HIS A 58 -0.42 5.25 3.47
N ILE A 59 -0.32 3.96 3.13
CA ILE A 59 -1.37 2.99 3.45
C ILE A 59 -1.59 2.90 4.96
N ALA A 60 -0.51 2.76 5.73
CA ALA A 60 -0.60 2.68 7.18
C ALA A 60 -1.16 3.96 7.78
N THR A 61 -0.73 5.12 7.29
CA THR A 61 -1.19 6.42 7.77
C THR A 61 -2.68 6.61 7.47
N LEU A 62 -3.14 6.17 6.30
CA LEU A 62 -4.54 6.27 5.92
C LEU A 62 -5.43 5.47 6.88
N GLN A 63 -4.90 4.41 7.48
CA GLN A 63 -5.61 3.62 8.49
C GLN A 63 -5.41 4.14 9.90
N GLY A 64 -4.67 5.22 10.07
CA GLY A 64 -4.42 5.82 11.38
C GLY A 64 -3.27 5.16 12.15
N ASP A 65 -2.52 4.26 11.54
CA ASP A 65 -1.44 3.50 12.18
C ASP A 65 -0.12 3.71 11.47
N GLY A 66 0.28 4.97 11.27
CA GLY A 66 1.50 5.29 10.53
C GLY A 66 2.77 4.63 11.07
N ASP A 67 2.75 4.22 12.34
CA ASP A 67 3.90 3.55 12.95
C ASP A 67 3.85 2.03 12.78
N PHE A 68 2.81 1.48 12.17
CA PHE A 68 2.63 0.05 12.09
C PHE A 68 2.48 -0.44 10.64
N ILE A 69 3.49 -0.10 9.82
CA ILE A 69 3.52 -0.49 8.40
C ILE A 69 3.42 -2.01 8.26
N ALA A 70 4.10 -2.76 9.14
CA ALA A 70 4.16 -4.22 9.04
C ALA A 70 2.80 -4.89 9.19
N GLY A 71 1.81 -4.20 9.76
CA GLY A 71 0.45 -4.72 9.86
C GLY A 71 -0.30 -4.69 8.55
N TYR A 72 0.09 -3.82 7.63
CA TYR A 72 -0.60 -3.61 6.36
C TYR A 72 0.23 -4.05 5.16
N CYS A 73 1.53 -3.96 5.26
CA CYS A 73 2.45 -4.31 4.18
C CYS A 73 3.58 -5.16 4.72
N GLU A 74 3.97 -6.18 3.96
CA GLU A 74 5.11 -7.01 4.34
C GLU A 74 6.34 -6.58 3.58
N PRO A 75 7.52 -6.56 4.23
CA PRO A 75 8.75 -6.25 3.52
C PRO A 75 9.11 -7.38 2.56
N ILE A 76 9.65 -6.97 1.41
CA ILE A 76 10.12 -7.92 0.42
C ILE A 76 11.63 -8.00 0.55
N ALA A 77 12.14 -9.22 0.73
CA ALA A 77 13.57 -9.41 0.79
C ALA A 77 14.20 -9.05 -0.56
N ALA A 78 15.29 -8.32 -0.50
CA ALA A 78 16.00 -7.93 -1.69
C ALA A 78 16.77 -9.12 -2.28
#